data_6a77cd38c9afa33382ae963d7fa94438
#
_entry.id   6a77cd38c9afa33382ae963d7fa94438
#
_cell.length_a   1.000
_cell.length_b   1.000
_cell.length_c   1.000
_cell.angle_alpha   90.00
_cell.angle_beta   90.00
_cell.angle_gamma   90.00
#
_symmetry.space_group_name_H-M   'P 1'
#
loop_
_entity.id
_entity.type
_entity.pdbx_description
1 polymer ?
#
loop_
_entity_poly.entity_id
_entity_poly.type
_entity_poly.pdbx_seq_one_letter_code
_entity_poly.pdbx_strand_id
1 'polypeptide(L)'
;MMKHDDTPPTSTDRPRSASERNRERMLALIGEVRALEQRAVDKSARAAEAFHAKGKLLPRERLAHLLDANRPFFELMSLCGYCGLEDPDPATSIPGAALIVGIGHIEGVRCMVAVNDSGISAGAMQALTGQKLIRAQEIALAQKLPFVQLVESAGGNLRKYRVERFVVGGGMFYNLARLSAAGIPVVSLIHGSSAAGGAYLPGLSDHVIMVRRQAHAYLAGPSLLRAATGEEASDEELGGADMHASISGLADHVADNDLDGIARLREVVDTIGWRDEAAMAGWDEPIASADGLLELMPADLRTPVDMREVIARIVDGSRFREFKAAYGPHTLCGHASVQGHAVGILSNNGPLDCDGSTKAAQFIQSCVQLGRPLVFLQNITGFMVGREHEQAGMIKHGAKLIQALSNAPVPRLTVLCGSSFGAGNYGMCGRAFRPDFLFSWPNARTAVMGGEQAAMTMRLVAENAARRSGRPADEQAIEAESRGIVATFERQSSAIHTSSLLLDDGVIDPRETRAWLGMALTTADQAACRSVQPMQFGVARL
;
A
#
# COMPACT_ATOMS: atom_id res chain seq x y z
N MET A 1 66.18 -27.57 -20.62
CA MET A 1 65.29 -26.78 -21.46
C MET A 1 63.88 -26.96 -20.88
N MET A 2 63.55 -26.24 -19.80
CA MET A 2 62.21 -26.23 -19.15
C MET A 2 61.39 -25.15 -19.82
N LYS A 3 60.24 -25.51 -20.35
CA LYS A 3 59.25 -24.57 -20.87
C LYS A 3 58.47 -24.03 -19.67
N HIS A 4 58.56 -22.73 -19.43
CA HIS A 4 57.65 -22.02 -18.57
C HIS A 4 56.30 -21.90 -19.30
N ASP A 5 55.27 -22.41 -18.68
CA ASP A 5 53.89 -22.29 -19.09
C ASP A 5 53.34 -20.99 -18.48
N ASP A 6 53.39 -19.89 -19.23
CA ASP A 6 52.80 -18.61 -18.86
C ASP A 6 51.35 -18.59 -19.34
N THR A 7 50.47 -19.21 -18.53
CA THR A 7 49.04 -18.98 -18.67
C THR A 7 48.69 -17.75 -17.80
N PRO A 8 48.17 -16.65 -18.39
CA PRO A 8 47.76 -15.50 -17.59
C PRO A 8 46.61 -15.88 -16.69
N PRO A 9 46.53 -15.36 -15.45
CA PRO A 9 45.44 -15.63 -14.54
C PRO A 9 44.13 -15.11 -15.15
N THR A 10 43.12 -15.98 -15.24
CA THR A 10 41.75 -15.63 -15.63
C THR A 10 41.21 -14.59 -14.67
N SER A 11 41.05 -13.38 -15.16
CA SER A 11 40.56 -12.21 -14.44
C SER A 11 39.10 -12.39 -14.07
N THR A 12 38.81 -12.60 -12.78
CA THR A 12 37.45 -12.46 -12.20
C THR A 12 37.41 -11.62 -10.94
N ASP A 13 38.48 -10.89 -10.63
CA ASP A 13 38.56 -10.04 -9.41
C ASP A 13 38.78 -8.55 -9.75
N ARG A 14 37.95 -7.99 -10.66
CA ARG A 14 37.90 -6.54 -10.78
C ARG A 14 37.01 -6.01 -9.64
N PRO A 15 37.47 -5.08 -8.78
CA PRO A 15 36.61 -4.52 -7.73
C PRO A 15 35.37 -3.90 -8.39
N ARG A 16 34.18 -4.35 -7.97
CA ARG A 16 32.89 -3.86 -8.49
C ARG A 16 32.76 -2.36 -8.28
N SER A 17 32.23 -1.67 -9.27
CA SER A 17 31.90 -0.24 -9.16
C SER A 17 30.82 0.01 -8.10
N ALA A 18 30.66 1.25 -7.67
CA ALA A 18 29.58 1.63 -6.74
C ALA A 18 28.20 1.34 -7.36
N SER A 19 28.01 1.65 -8.65
CA SER A 19 26.81 1.39 -9.43
C SER A 19 26.44 -0.10 -9.46
N GLU A 20 27.41 -0.98 -9.75
CA GLU A 20 27.20 -2.43 -9.76
C GLU A 20 26.78 -2.96 -8.37
N ARG A 21 27.40 -2.48 -7.30
CA ARG A 21 27.01 -2.85 -5.93
C ARG A 21 25.58 -2.37 -5.57
N ASN A 22 25.22 -1.15 -5.97
CA ASN A 22 23.88 -0.61 -5.76
C ASN A 22 22.83 -1.45 -6.48
N ARG A 23 23.08 -1.77 -7.76
CA ARG A 23 22.21 -2.63 -8.58
C ARG A 23 22.02 -4.00 -7.94
N GLU A 24 23.12 -4.65 -7.56
CA GLU A 24 23.07 -5.97 -6.91
C GLU A 24 22.25 -5.93 -5.61
N ARG A 25 22.48 -4.92 -4.78
CA ARG A 25 21.73 -4.73 -3.53
C ARG A 25 20.24 -4.49 -3.78
N MET A 26 19.91 -3.63 -4.73
CA MET A 26 18.51 -3.35 -5.07
C MET A 26 17.80 -4.59 -5.61
N LEU A 27 18.44 -5.34 -6.50
CA LEU A 27 17.90 -6.60 -7.03
C LEU A 27 17.69 -7.64 -5.92
N ALA A 28 18.60 -7.73 -4.95
CA ALA A 28 18.44 -8.61 -3.79
C ALA A 28 17.22 -8.23 -2.96
N LEU A 29 17.01 -6.94 -2.68
CA LEU A 29 15.85 -6.45 -1.94
C LEU A 29 14.53 -6.67 -2.71
N ILE A 30 14.52 -6.44 -4.02
CA ILE A 30 13.38 -6.76 -4.88
C ILE A 30 13.08 -8.26 -4.82
N GLY A 31 14.12 -9.10 -4.89
CA GLY A 31 13.99 -10.55 -4.77
C GLY A 31 13.39 -10.98 -3.42
N GLU A 32 13.78 -10.33 -2.33
CA GLU A 32 13.22 -10.58 -0.99
C GLU A 32 11.71 -10.26 -0.94
N VAL A 33 11.30 -9.09 -1.44
CA VAL A 33 9.89 -8.70 -1.51
C VAL A 33 9.08 -9.70 -2.33
N ARG A 34 9.54 -10.02 -3.55
CA ARG A 34 8.85 -10.98 -4.43
C ARG A 34 8.76 -12.39 -3.82
N ALA A 35 9.80 -12.82 -3.11
CA ALA A 35 9.78 -14.12 -2.41
C ALA A 35 8.73 -14.14 -1.29
N LEU A 36 8.53 -13.04 -0.58
CA LEU A 36 7.49 -12.91 0.43
C LEU A 36 6.09 -12.92 -0.18
N GLU A 37 5.87 -12.19 -1.28
CA GLU A 37 4.61 -12.21 -2.02
C GLU A 37 4.30 -13.59 -2.56
N GLN A 38 5.29 -14.27 -3.15
CA GLN A 38 5.15 -15.64 -3.66
C GLN A 38 4.80 -16.62 -2.55
N ARG A 39 5.30 -16.42 -1.32
CA ARG A 39 4.96 -17.27 -0.18
C ARG A 39 3.46 -17.28 0.13
N ALA A 40 2.77 -16.15 0.00
CA ALA A 40 1.31 -16.09 0.17
C ALA A 40 0.59 -16.86 -0.96
N VAL A 41 1.04 -16.69 -2.20
CA VAL A 41 0.51 -17.41 -3.37
C VAL A 41 0.66 -18.92 -3.18
N ASP A 42 1.87 -19.38 -2.84
CA ASP A 42 2.18 -20.81 -2.62
C ASP A 42 1.37 -21.39 -1.46
N LYS A 43 1.17 -20.61 -0.40
CA LYS A 43 0.36 -21.03 0.75
C LYS A 43 -1.09 -21.24 0.36
N SER A 44 -1.67 -20.32 -0.39
CA SER A 44 -3.04 -20.42 -0.91
C SER A 44 -3.18 -21.61 -1.88
N ALA A 45 -2.23 -21.80 -2.79
CA ALA A 45 -2.23 -22.85 -3.79
C ALA A 45 -2.23 -24.27 -3.20
N ARG A 46 -1.73 -24.47 -1.97
CA ARG A 46 -1.78 -25.78 -1.31
C ARG A 46 -3.21 -26.27 -1.04
N ALA A 47 -4.20 -25.39 -1.09
CA ALA A 47 -5.60 -25.75 -0.94
C ALA A 47 -6.26 -26.20 -2.26
N ALA A 48 -5.55 -26.17 -3.40
CA ALA A 48 -6.11 -26.39 -4.74
C ALA A 48 -6.89 -27.70 -4.86
N GLU A 49 -6.30 -28.83 -4.45
CA GLU A 49 -6.96 -30.13 -4.52
C GLU A 49 -8.31 -30.14 -3.77
N ALA A 50 -8.32 -29.58 -2.55
CA ALA A 50 -9.52 -29.53 -1.73
C ALA A 50 -10.58 -28.58 -2.29
N PHE A 51 -10.19 -27.50 -2.96
CA PHE A 51 -11.10 -26.56 -3.64
C PHE A 51 -11.69 -27.19 -4.89
N HIS A 52 -10.84 -27.71 -5.79
CA HIS A 52 -11.28 -28.31 -7.05
C HIS A 52 -12.14 -29.55 -6.83
N ALA A 53 -11.85 -30.37 -5.81
CA ALA A 53 -12.70 -31.50 -5.42
C ALA A 53 -14.14 -31.10 -5.01
N LYS A 54 -14.32 -29.84 -4.58
CA LYS A 54 -15.62 -29.25 -4.25
C LYS A 54 -16.24 -28.43 -5.41
N GLY A 55 -15.62 -28.46 -6.58
CA GLY A 55 -16.03 -27.63 -7.73
C GLY A 55 -15.79 -26.13 -7.52
N LYS A 56 -14.87 -25.73 -6.64
CA LYS A 56 -14.55 -24.34 -6.33
C LYS A 56 -13.24 -23.94 -6.98
N LEU A 57 -13.13 -22.67 -7.39
CA LEU A 57 -11.89 -22.05 -7.82
C LEU A 57 -11.09 -21.51 -6.62
N LEU A 58 -9.76 -21.50 -6.72
CA LEU A 58 -8.92 -20.76 -5.77
C LEU A 58 -9.17 -19.25 -5.86
N PRO A 59 -8.91 -18.48 -4.79
CA PRO A 59 -9.12 -17.03 -4.78
C PRO A 59 -8.41 -16.29 -5.92
N ARG A 60 -7.16 -16.66 -6.26
CA ARG A 60 -6.43 -16.06 -7.39
C ARG A 60 -6.93 -16.53 -8.75
N GLU A 61 -7.47 -17.73 -8.87
CA GLU A 61 -8.16 -18.19 -10.10
C GLU A 61 -9.44 -17.37 -10.31
N ARG A 62 -10.25 -17.17 -9.25
CA ARG A 62 -11.44 -16.30 -9.30
C ARG A 62 -11.07 -14.88 -9.75
N LEU A 63 -10.01 -14.31 -9.18
CA LEU A 63 -9.51 -12.99 -9.54
C LEU A 63 -9.09 -12.93 -11.02
N ALA A 64 -8.37 -13.95 -11.51
CA ALA A 64 -7.96 -14.03 -12.91
C ALA A 64 -9.14 -14.09 -13.88
N HIS A 65 -10.24 -14.79 -13.54
CA HIS A 65 -11.46 -14.83 -14.33
C HIS A 65 -12.29 -13.55 -14.24
N LEU A 66 -12.18 -12.83 -13.11
CA LEU A 66 -12.93 -11.60 -12.88
C LEU A 66 -12.36 -10.43 -13.69
N LEU A 67 -11.04 -10.30 -13.72
CA LEU A 67 -10.35 -9.15 -14.31
C LEU A 67 -10.25 -9.25 -15.83
N ASP A 68 -10.16 -8.10 -16.47
CA ASP A 68 -9.93 -7.99 -17.92
C ASP A 68 -8.50 -8.43 -18.24
N ALA A 69 -8.34 -9.50 -19.03
CA ALA A 69 -7.08 -10.18 -19.30
C ALA A 69 -5.96 -9.27 -19.87
N ASN A 70 -6.32 -8.18 -20.55
CA ASN A 70 -5.39 -7.28 -21.23
C ASN A 70 -5.08 -6.01 -20.42
N ARG A 71 -5.50 -5.96 -19.16
CA ARG A 71 -5.26 -4.82 -18.30
C ARG A 71 -4.52 -5.21 -17.02
N PRO A 72 -3.58 -4.40 -16.54
CA PRO A 72 -2.83 -4.74 -15.32
C PRO A 72 -3.71 -4.70 -14.08
N PHE A 73 -3.40 -5.58 -13.13
CA PHE A 73 -3.90 -5.53 -11.76
C PHE A 73 -2.78 -5.02 -10.86
N PHE A 74 -3.04 -3.92 -10.17
CA PHE A 74 -2.12 -3.32 -9.21
C PHE A 74 -2.49 -3.79 -7.80
N GLU A 75 -1.85 -4.88 -7.34
CA GLU A 75 -2.09 -5.44 -6.01
C GLU A 75 -1.49 -4.52 -4.94
N LEU A 76 -2.32 -4.08 -3.99
CA LEU A 76 -1.95 -3.16 -2.93
C LEU A 76 -1.71 -3.93 -1.61
N MET A 77 -0.79 -3.41 -0.78
CA MET A 77 -0.58 -3.88 0.59
C MET A 77 -0.29 -5.38 0.68
N SER A 78 0.49 -5.92 -0.27
CA SER A 78 0.81 -7.35 -0.38
C SER A 78 1.57 -7.90 0.82
N LEU A 79 2.39 -7.06 1.50
CA LEU A 79 3.17 -7.45 2.68
C LEU A 79 2.43 -7.27 4.02
N CYS A 80 1.17 -6.82 4.00
CA CYS A 80 0.37 -6.60 5.21
C CYS A 80 0.41 -7.80 6.17
N GLY A 81 0.71 -7.54 7.43
CA GLY A 81 0.71 -8.56 8.50
C GLY A 81 1.95 -9.46 8.57
N TYR A 82 2.93 -9.31 7.68
CA TYR A 82 4.18 -10.07 7.73
C TYR A 82 4.93 -9.82 9.04
N CYS A 83 5.39 -10.88 9.70
CA CYS A 83 6.01 -10.83 11.05
C CYS A 83 5.18 -10.05 12.08
N GLY A 84 3.85 -10.06 11.92
CA GLY A 84 2.93 -9.42 12.84
C GLY A 84 2.80 -10.17 14.17
N LEU A 85 2.00 -9.61 15.09
CA LEU A 85 1.81 -10.15 16.43
C LEU A 85 1.28 -11.61 16.48
N GLU A 86 0.63 -12.06 15.41
CA GLU A 86 0.04 -13.41 15.36
C GLU A 86 1.02 -14.47 14.88
N ASP A 87 1.98 -14.09 14.06
CA ASP A 87 3.03 -14.95 13.52
C ASP A 87 4.32 -14.12 13.36
N PRO A 88 5.08 -13.91 14.45
CA PRO A 88 6.27 -13.06 14.46
C PRO A 88 7.52 -13.73 13.86
N ASP A 89 7.48 -15.04 13.59
CA ASP A 89 8.62 -15.77 13.02
C ASP A 89 8.73 -15.50 11.51
N PRO A 90 9.85 -14.89 11.04
CA PRO A 90 10.07 -14.64 9.61
C PRO A 90 10.06 -15.91 8.74
N ALA A 91 10.35 -17.08 9.31
CA ALA A 91 10.38 -18.33 8.57
C ALA A 91 8.97 -18.86 8.22
N THR A 92 8.00 -18.62 9.10
CA THR A 92 6.63 -19.15 8.97
C THR A 92 5.60 -18.11 8.58
N SER A 93 5.87 -16.83 8.84
CA SER A 93 4.92 -15.75 8.62
C SER A 93 4.50 -15.61 7.16
N ILE A 94 3.17 -15.54 6.96
CA ILE A 94 2.54 -15.41 5.65
C ILE A 94 2.01 -13.97 5.50
N PRO A 95 2.51 -13.20 4.52
CA PRO A 95 2.03 -11.85 4.27
C PRO A 95 0.66 -11.83 3.60
N GLY A 96 0.07 -10.61 3.50
CA GLY A 96 -1.18 -10.36 2.78
C GLY A 96 -2.42 -10.40 3.65
N ALA A 97 -2.32 -10.82 4.92
CA ALA A 97 -3.42 -10.86 5.89
C ALA A 97 -4.68 -11.62 5.38
N ALA A 98 -4.48 -12.71 4.60
CA ALA A 98 -5.52 -13.53 3.97
C ALA A 98 -6.55 -12.68 3.16
N LEU A 99 -6.12 -11.59 2.57
CA LEU A 99 -6.93 -10.69 1.76
C LEU A 99 -6.12 -10.13 0.59
N ILE A 100 -6.56 -10.35 -0.63
CA ILE A 100 -5.99 -9.74 -1.84
C ILE A 100 -6.77 -8.45 -2.10
N VAL A 101 -6.07 -7.34 -2.26
CA VAL A 101 -6.66 -6.03 -2.56
C VAL A 101 -5.87 -5.37 -3.68
N GLY A 102 -6.57 -4.72 -4.61
CA GLY A 102 -5.89 -4.00 -5.68
C GLY A 102 -6.86 -3.26 -6.60
N ILE A 103 -6.28 -2.52 -7.53
CA ILE A 103 -7.00 -1.79 -8.57
C ILE A 103 -6.86 -2.57 -9.88
N GLY A 104 -7.98 -2.92 -10.47
CA GLY A 104 -8.06 -3.64 -11.74
C GLY A 104 -9.27 -3.21 -12.58
N HIS A 105 -9.44 -3.82 -13.75
CA HIS A 105 -10.55 -3.52 -14.63
C HIS A 105 -11.46 -4.72 -14.77
N ILE A 106 -12.76 -4.46 -14.76
CA ILE A 106 -13.84 -5.42 -14.97
C ILE A 106 -14.78 -4.80 -16.01
N GLU A 107 -14.95 -5.42 -17.17
CA GLU A 107 -15.73 -4.88 -18.31
C GLU A 107 -15.34 -3.43 -18.68
N GLY A 108 -14.03 -3.14 -18.63
CA GLY A 108 -13.50 -1.81 -18.91
C GLY A 108 -13.66 -0.80 -17.77
N VAL A 109 -14.37 -1.16 -16.70
CA VAL A 109 -14.55 -0.32 -15.50
C VAL A 109 -13.39 -0.51 -14.53
N ARG A 110 -12.74 0.56 -14.14
CA ARG A 110 -11.70 0.55 -13.08
C ARG A 110 -12.36 0.39 -11.72
N CYS A 111 -12.02 -0.68 -11.01
CA CYS A 111 -12.60 -1.04 -9.72
C CYS A 111 -11.53 -1.21 -8.65
N MET A 112 -11.88 -0.92 -7.39
CA MET A 112 -11.19 -1.46 -6.24
C MET A 112 -11.72 -2.86 -5.99
N VAL A 113 -10.85 -3.86 -6.03
CA VAL A 113 -11.20 -5.27 -5.87
C VAL A 113 -10.64 -5.80 -4.57
N ALA A 114 -11.45 -6.49 -3.77
CA ALA A 114 -11.07 -7.17 -2.54
C ALA A 114 -11.49 -8.63 -2.60
N VAL A 115 -10.56 -9.56 -2.37
CA VAL A 115 -10.81 -11.02 -2.45
C VAL A 115 -10.31 -11.67 -1.17
N ASN A 116 -11.20 -12.31 -0.42
CA ASN A 116 -10.79 -13.14 0.71
C ASN A 116 -9.93 -14.30 0.19
N ASP A 117 -8.71 -14.44 0.72
CA ASP A 117 -7.87 -15.58 0.39
C ASP A 117 -8.19 -16.76 1.32
N SER A 118 -9.28 -17.45 0.97
CA SER A 118 -9.77 -18.60 1.73
C SER A 118 -8.87 -19.85 1.63
N GLY A 119 -7.89 -19.86 0.71
CA GLY A 119 -6.79 -20.83 0.73
C GLY A 119 -5.84 -20.66 1.92
N ILE A 120 -5.89 -19.49 2.59
CA ILE A 120 -5.14 -19.19 3.80
C ILE A 120 -6.10 -19.14 4.98
N SER A 121 -5.99 -20.07 5.91
CA SER A 121 -6.81 -20.12 7.15
C SER A 121 -8.32 -20.02 6.91
N ALA A 122 -8.85 -20.60 5.82
CA ALA A 122 -10.24 -20.53 5.40
C ALA A 122 -10.80 -19.08 5.32
N GLY A 123 -9.97 -18.11 4.96
CA GLY A 123 -10.34 -16.69 4.89
C GLY A 123 -10.64 -16.04 6.25
N ALA A 124 -10.22 -16.67 7.35
CA ALA A 124 -10.42 -16.08 8.68
C ALA A 124 -9.70 -14.75 8.81
N MET A 125 -10.37 -13.76 9.40
CA MET A 125 -9.81 -12.44 9.64
C MET A 125 -8.59 -12.51 10.55
N GLN A 126 -7.44 -12.12 10.04
CA GLN A 126 -6.19 -11.96 10.77
C GLN A 126 -6.09 -10.55 11.40
N ALA A 127 -4.99 -10.30 12.12
CA ALA A 127 -4.78 -9.06 12.87
C ALA A 127 -5.05 -7.77 12.06
N LEU A 128 -4.59 -7.73 10.82
CA LEU A 128 -4.65 -6.53 9.99
C LEU A 128 -5.61 -6.65 8.79
N THR A 129 -6.34 -7.76 8.63
CA THR A 129 -7.32 -7.93 7.53
C THR A 129 -8.33 -6.78 7.50
N GLY A 130 -8.91 -6.43 8.67
CA GLY A 130 -9.88 -5.34 8.75
C GLY A 130 -9.28 -3.98 8.39
N GLN A 131 -8.07 -3.68 8.85
CA GLN A 131 -7.39 -2.41 8.55
C GLN A 131 -7.00 -2.32 7.06
N LYS A 132 -6.56 -3.43 6.46
CA LYS A 132 -6.29 -3.52 5.02
C LYS A 132 -7.56 -3.25 4.21
N LEU A 133 -8.69 -3.86 4.61
CA LEU A 133 -9.98 -3.64 3.97
C LEU A 133 -10.45 -2.19 4.12
N ILE A 134 -10.34 -1.61 5.31
CA ILE A 134 -10.67 -0.20 5.59
C ILE A 134 -9.86 0.72 4.67
N ARG A 135 -8.53 0.50 4.53
CA ARG A 135 -7.71 1.32 3.64
C ARG A 135 -8.13 1.19 2.17
N ALA A 136 -8.46 0.00 1.70
CA ALA A 136 -8.99 -0.21 0.35
C ALA A 136 -10.30 0.57 0.11
N GLN A 137 -11.21 0.54 1.09
CA GLN A 137 -12.47 1.28 1.05
C GLN A 137 -12.26 2.80 1.08
N GLU A 138 -11.28 3.29 1.86
CA GLU A 138 -10.90 4.71 1.88
C GLU A 138 -10.38 5.18 0.52
N ILE A 139 -9.53 4.36 -0.14
CA ILE A 139 -9.07 4.64 -1.50
C ILE A 139 -10.26 4.63 -2.46
N ALA A 140 -11.13 3.62 -2.39
CA ALA A 140 -12.31 3.53 -3.26
C ALA A 140 -13.23 4.75 -3.10
N LEU A 141 -13.45 5.22 -1.86
CA LEU A 141 -14.25 6.41 -1.58
C LEU A 141 -13.60 7.69 -2.14
N ALA A 142 -12.30 7.89 -1.87
CA ALA A 142 -11.58 9.07 -2.32
C ALA A 142 -11.47 9.13 -3.85
N GLN A 143 -11.22 7.97 -4.48
CA GLN A 143 -11.02 7.84 -5.92
C GLN A 143 -12.30 7.49 -6.69
N LYS A 144 -13.46 7.45 -6.03
CA LYS A 144 -14.76 7.10 -6.60
C LYS A 144 -14.73 5.82 -7.43
N LEU A 145 -14.07 4.78 -6.91
CA LEU A 145 -13.97 3.47 -7.55
C LEU A 145 -15.11 2.57 -7.08
N PRO A 146 -15.86 1.92 -7.99
CA PRO A 146 -16.72 0.82 -7.61
C PRO A 146 -15.97 -0.18 -6.76
N PHE A 147 -16.57 -0.62 -5.66
CA PHE A 147 -15.96 -1.55 -4.73
C PHE A 147 -16.52 -2.95 -4.96
N VAL A 148 -15.67 -3.83 -5.48
CA VAL A 148 -16.02 -5.20 -5.83
C VAL A 148 -15.36 -6.17 -4.85
N GLN A 149 -16.16 -7.03 -4.21
CA GLN A 149 -15.61 -7.98 -3.24
C GLN A 149 -16.06 -9.43 -3.52
N LEU A 150 -15.09 -10.35 -3.48
CA LEU A 150 -15.30 -11.79 -3.52
C LEU A 150 -15.20 -12.32 -2.09
N VAL A 151 -16.33 -12.76 -1.53
CA VAL A 151 -16.47 -13.01 -0.11
C VAL A 151 -16.49 -14.51 0.19
N GLU A 152 -15.54 -14.94 1.00
CA GLU A 152 -15.47 -16.25 1.61
C GLU A 152 -14.64 -16.17 2.89
N SER A 153 -15.29 -16.08 4.07
CA SER A 153 -14.60 -15.83 5.33
C SER A 153 -15.18 -16.64 6.48
N ALA A 154 -14.32 -17.36 7.18
CA ALA A 154 -14.68 -18.06 8.41
C ALA A 154 -14.96 -17.11 9.61
N GLY A 155 -14.94 -15.79 9.38
CA GLY A 155 -15.13 -14.81 10.45
C GLY A 155 -13.88 -14.55 11.27
N GLY A 156 -14.04 -14.01 12.49
CA GLY A 156 -12.93 -13.67 13.39
C GLY A 156 -12.32 -14.89 14.08
N ASN A 157 -10.99 -14.90 14.22
CA ASN A 157 -10.29 -15.95 14.96
C ASN A 157 -10.42 -15.71 16.49
N LEU A 158 -11.37 -16.37 17.13
CA LEU A 158 -11.64 -16.22 18.56
C LEU A 158 -10.47 -16.65 19.47
N ARG A 159 -9.57 -17.53 18.99
CA ARG A 159 -8.36 -17.93 19.74
C ARG A 159 -7.32 -16.82 19.83
N LYS A 160 -7.38 -15.84 18.92
CA LYS A 160 -6.48 -14.69 18.83
C LYS A 160 -7.25 -13.37 19.03
N TYR A 161 -8.36 -13.43 19.80
CA TYR A 161 -9.24 -12.29 20.05
C TYR A 161 -8.50 -11.14 20.73
N ARG A 162 -8.76 -9.93 20.24
CA ARG A 162 -8.33 -8.67 20.85
C ARG A 162 -9.44 -7.63 20.67
N VAL A 163 -9.83 -6.99 21.77
CA VAL A 163 -10.95 -6.04 21.78
C VAL A 163 -10.69 -4.82 20.91
N GLU A 164 -9.45 -4.32 20.88
CA GLU A 164 -9.08 -3.17 20.04
C GLU A 164 -9.26 -3.45 18.54
N ARG A 165 -9.05 -4.69 18.10
CA ARG A 165 -9.26 -5.10 16.70
C ARG A 165 -10.75 -5.19 16.37
N PHE A 166 -11.54 -5.68 17.29
CA PHE A 166 -12.99 -5.74 17.14
C PHE A 166 -13.57 -4.33 16.97
N VAL A 167 -13.19 -3.40 17.86
CA VAL A 167 -13.69 -2.04 17.83
C VAL A 167 -13.26 -1.30 16.54
N VAL A 168 -11.99 -1.35 16.19
CA VAL A 168 -11.47 -0.70 14.96
C VAL A 168 -12.01 -1.37 13.69
N GLY A 169 -12.16 -2.69 13.73
CA GLY A 169 -12.68 -3.48 12.60
C GLY A 169 -14.09 -3.09 12.16
N GLY A 170 -14.92 -2.52 13.06
CA GLY A 170 -16.23 -1.96 12.71
C GLY A 170 -16.19 -0.87 11.61
N GLY A 171 -15.03 -0.22 11.43
CA GLY A 171 -14.81 0.77 10.38
C GLY A 171 -15.06 0.24 8.96
N MET A 172 -14.86 -1.07 8.70
CA MET A 172 -15.16 -1.67 7.39
C MET A 172 -16.65 -1.58 7.03
N PHE A 173 -17.55 -1.73 8.00
CA PHE A 173 -19.00 -1.61 7.78
C PHE A 173 -19.42 -0.16 7.59
N TYR A 174 -18.86 0.73 8.42
CA TYR A 174 -19.04 2.17 8.27
C TYR A 174 -18.65 2.65 6.86
N ASN A 175 -17.51 2.21 6.35
CA ASN A 175 -17.04 2.60 5.03
C ASN A 175 -17.90 2.04 3.89
N LEU A 176 -18.39 0.79 3.98
CA LEU A 176 -19.31 0.23 2.98
C LEU A 176 -20.60 1.05 2.89
N ALA A 177 -21.20 1.37 4.02
CA ALA A 177 -22.38 2.22 4.05
C ALA A 177 -22.10 3.62 3.48
N ARG A 178 -20.88 4.17 3.71
CA ARG A 178 -20.46 5.46 3.16
C ARG A 178 -20.22 5.44 1.65
N LEU A 179 -19.67 4.34 1.10
CA LEU A 179 -19.50 4.14 -0.34
C LEU A 179 -20.86 4.17 -1.05
N SER A 180 -21.81 3.35 -0.60
CA SER A 180 -23.16 3.31 -1.14
C SER A 180 -23.86 4.68 -1.03
N ALA A 181 -23.82 5.32 0.14
CA ALA A 181 -24.41 6.65 0.35
C ALA A 181 -23.74 7.75 -0.50
N ALA A 182 -22.47 7.61 -0.85
CA ALA A 182 -21.77 8.52 -1.76
C ALA A 182 -22.14 8.28 -3.23
N GLY A 183 -22.96 7.27 -3.54
CA GLY A 183 -23.33 6.88 -4.91
C GLY A 183 -22.24 6.08 -5.62
N ILE A 184 -21.33 5.48 -4.87
CA ILE A 184 -20.26 4.61 -5.39
C ILE A 184 -20.70 3.17 -5.22
N PRO A 185 -20.87 2.39 -6.33
CA PRO A 185 -21.42 1.05 -6.26
C PRO A 185 -20.57 0.07 -5.46
N VAL A 186 -21.23 -0.75 -4.65
CA VAL A 186 -20.64 -1.86 -3.89
C VAL A 186 -21.25 -3.16 -4.38
N VAL A 187 -20.42 -4.07 -4.94
CA VAL A 187 -20.87 -5.35 -5.51
C VAL A 187 -20.17 -6.49 -4.77
N SER A 188 -20.96 -7.46 -4.30
CA SER A 188 -20.45 -8.65 -3.61
C SER A 188 -20.81 -9.93 -4.35
N LEU A 189 -19.85 -10.84 -4.45
CA LEU A 189 -20.06 -12.22 -4.85
C LEU A 189 -19.63 -13.15 -3.70
N ILE A 190 -20.56 -13.94 -3.19
CA ILE A 190 -20.33 -14.88 -2.10
C ILE A 190 -20.06 -16.26 -2.68
N HIS A 191 -18.88 -16.81 -2.42
CA HIS A 191 -18.41 -18.11 -2.91
C HIS A 191 -18.40 -19.22 -1.85
N GLY A 192 -18.59 -18.87 -0.60
CA GLY A 192 -18.49 -19.79 0.52
C GLY A 192 -19.13 -19.23 1.77
N SER A 193 -18.80 -19.79 2.92
CA SER A 193 -19.35 -19.31 4.19
C SER A 193 -18.92 -17.86 4.44
N SER A 194 -19.86 -17.06 4.87
CA SER A 194 -19.69 -15.67 5.31
C SER A 194 -20.42 -15.51 6.64
N ALA A 195 -19.71 -15.79 7.75
CA ALA A 195 -20.31 -15.88 9.07
C ALA A 195 -20.04 -14.65 9.93
N ALA A 196 -20.93 -14.38 10.87
CA ALA A 196 -20.85 -13.30 11.84
C ALA A 196 -20.64 -11.94 11.18
N GLY A 197 -19.56 -11.20 11.52
CA GLY A 197 -19.22 -9.93 10.89
C GLY A 197 -19.04 -10.02 9.37
N GLY A 198 -18.60 -11.17 8.84
CA GLY A 198 -18.47 -11.41 7.41
C GLY A 198 -19.81 -11.33 6.65
N ALA A 199 -20.93 -11.67 7.29
CA ALA A 199 -22.25 -11.61 6.69
C ALA A 199 -22.74 -10.17 6.45
N TYR A 200 -22.21 -9.19 7.17
CA TYR A 200 -22.54 -7.77 6.96
C TYR A 200 -21.83 -7.19 5.72
N LEU A 201 -20.76 -7.80 5.22
CA LEU A 201 -20.11 -7.33 3.98
C LEU A 201 -21.09 -7.37 2.79
N PRO A 202 -21.71 -8.52 2.45
CA PRO A 202 -22.77 -8.53 1.45
C PRO A 202 -24.03 -7.78 1.90
N GLY A 203 -24.40 -7.83 3.17
CA GLY A 203 -25.58 -7.13 3.68
C GLY A 203 -25.55 -5.61 3.49
N LEU A 204 -24.36 -5.01 3.36
CA LEU A 204 -24.14 -3.58 3.10
C LEU A 204 -23.76 -3.29 1.65
N SER A 205 -23.83 -4.28 0.75
CA SER A 205 -23.54 -4.10 -0.66
C SER A 205 -24.81 -3.72 -1.44
N ASP A 206 -24.63 -2.99 -2.54
CA ASP A 206 -25.75 -2.57 -3.41
C ASP A 206 -26.23 -3.71 -4.29
N HIS A 207 -25.31 -4.61 -4.69
CA HIS A 207 -25.60 -5.80 -5.49
C HIS A 207 -24.94 -7.03 -4.85
N VAL A 208 -25.71 -8.11 -4.71
CA VAL A 208 -25.25 -9.36 -4.09
C VAL A 208 -25.55 -10.56 -5.00
N ILE A 209 -24.50 -11.29 -5.35
CA ILE A 209 -24.56 -12.56 -6.05
C ILE A 209 -24.16 -13.68 -5.08
N MET A 210 -24.89 -14.80 -5.07
CA MET A 210 -24.57 -15.96 -4.24
C MET A 210 -24.47 -17.24 -5.06
N VAL A 211 -23.43 -18.04 -4.81
CA VAL A 211 -23.23 -19.34 -5.48
C VAL A 211 -23.98 -20.43 -4.73
N ARG A 212 -24.91 -21.12 -5.40
CA ARG A 212 -25.71 -22.22 -4.82
C ARG A 212 -24.85 -23.29 -4.18
N ARG A 213 -25.30 -23.81 -3.05
CA ARG A 213 -24.66 -24.93 -2.32
C ARG A 213 -23.22 -24.68 -1.87
N GLN A 214 -22.70 -23.49 -2.09
CA GLN A 214 -21.36 -23.07 -1.67
C GLN A 214 -21.42 -21.84 -0.77
N ALA A 215 -22.26 -20.88 -1.15
CA ALA A 215 -22.40 -19.61 -0.44
C ALA A 215 -23.40 -19.72 0.70
N HIS A 216 -22.96 -19.32 1.89
CA HIS A 216 -23.81 -19.22 3.06
C HIS A 216 -23.53 -17.91 3.79
N ALA A 217 -24.58 -17.15 4.09
CA ALA A 217 -24.46 -15.91 4.86
C ALA A 217 -25.38 -15.97 6.09
N TYR A 218 -24.80 -15.87 7.28
CA TYR A 218 -25.56 -15.90 8.54
C TYR A 218 -24.79 -15.25 9.68
N LEU A 219 -25.50 -14.69 10.65
CA LEU A 219 -24.86 -14.12 11.84
C LEU A 219 -24.32 -15.20 12.78
N ALA A 220 -25.05 -16.31 12.91
CA ALA A 220 -24.65 -17.48 13.69
C ALA A 220 -24.85 -18.73 12.85
N GLY A 221 -23.79 -19.48 12.57
CA GLY A 221 -23.89 -20.74 11.87
C GLY A 221 -24.56 -21.85 12.69
N PRO A 222 -24.90 -23.00 12.07
CA PRO A 222 -25.70 -24.07 12.69
C PRO A 222 -25.21 -24.51 14.09
N SER A 223 -23.90 -24.65 14.26
CA SER A 223 -23.33 -25.04 15.58
C SER A 223 -23.55 -23.99 16.66
N LEU A 224 -23.44 -22.72 16.32
CA LEU A 224 -23.64 -21.60 17.26
C LEU A 224 -25.12 -21.39 17.52
N LEU A 225 -25.98 -21.53 16.52
CA LEU A 225 -27.44 -21.51 16.66
C LEU A 225 -27.88 -22.57 17.67
N ARG A 226 -27.47 -23.82 17.46
CA ARG A 226 -27.78 -24.92 18.36
C ARG A 226 -27.30 -24.67 19.81
N ALA A 227 -26.10 -24.13 19.96
CA ALA A 227 -25.54 -23.82 21.28
C ALA A 227 -26.32 -22.67 21.98
N ALA A 228 -26.81 -21.69 21.22
CA ALA A 228 -27.50 -20.50 21.77
C ALA A 228 -28.98 -20.73 22.04
N THR A 229 -29.70 -21.47 21.17
CA THR A 229 -31.16 -21.59 21.20
C THR A 229 -31.66 -23.04 21.32
N GLY A 230 -30.80 -24.04 21.08
CA GLY A 230 -31.18 -25.44 20.95
C GLY A 230 -31.80 -25.81 19.61
N GLU A 231 -31.99 -24.85 18.70
CA GLU A 231 -32.54 -25.09 17.38
C GLU A 231 -31.53 -25.78 16.45
N GLU A 232 -32.02 -26.66 15.60
CA GLU A 232 -31.22 -27.34 14.57
C GLU A 232 -31.66 -26.86 13.20
N ALA A 233 -30.71 -26.39 12.39
CA ALA A 233 -30.91 -26.02 11.00
C ALA A 233 -29.65 -26.40 10.20
N SER A 234 -29.83 -26.70 8.91
CA SER A 234 -28.72 -26.87 7.98
C SER A 234 -28.16 -25.53 7.54
N ASP A 235 -26.95 -25.53 6.96
CA ASP A 235 -26.35 -24.32 6.38
C ASP A 235 -27.25 -23.70 5.29
N GLU A 236 -27.86 -24.53 4.44
CA GLU A 236 -28.77 -24.10 3.38
C GLU A 236 -30.07 -23.47 3.90
N GLU A 237 -30.67 -24.06 4.94
CA GLU A 237 -31.89 -23.50 5.56
C GLU A 237 -31.62 -22.19 6.27
N LEU A 238 -30.43 -22.07 6.91
CA LEU A 238 -30.07 -20.91 7.73
C LEU A 238 -29.56 -19.74 6.91
N GLY A 239 -28.81 -20.01 5.82
CA GLY A 239 -28.11 -18.95 5.10
C GLY A 239 -27.77 -19.29 3.65
N GLY A 240 -28.43 -20.27 3.04
CA GLY A 240 -28.18 -20.68 1.66
C GLY A 240 -28.64 -19.66 0.61
N ALA A 241 -28.09 -19.77 -0.60
CA ALA A 241 -28.34 -18.83 -1.68
C ALA A 241 -29.82 -18.75 -2.09
N ASP A 242 -30.51 -19.90 -2.20
CA ASP A 242 -31.92 -19.94 -2.60
C ASP A 242 -32.84 -19.39 -1.51
N MET A 243 -32.52 -19.62 -0.23
CA MET A 243 -33.23 -19.00 0.89
C MET A 243 -33.06 -17.46 0.86
N HIS A 244 -31.85 -16.98 0.67
CA HIS A 244 -31.60 -15.55 0.60
C HIS A 244 -32.20 -14.86 -0.62
N ALA A 245 -32.35 -15.57 -1.75
CA ALA A 245 -32.97 -15.02 -2.94
C ALA A 245 -34.50 -14.96 -2.85
N SER A 246 -35.16 -15.93 -2.15
CA SER A 246 -36.61 -16.07 -2.16
C SER A 246 -37.30 -15.66 -0.86
N ILE A 247 -36.59 -15.64 0.27
CA ILE A 247 -37.17 -15.39 1.58
C ILE A 247 -36.64 -14.09 2.22
N SER A 248 -35.31 -13.96 2.37
CA SER A 248 -34.74 -12.81 3.06
C SER A 248 -34.44 -11.61 2.15
N GLY A 249 -34.39 -11.82 0.82
CA GLY A 249 -34.07 -10.76 -0.14
C GLY A 249 -32.62 -10.30 -0.14
N LEU A 250 -31.69 -11.00 0.55
CA LEU A 250 -30.28 -10.62 0.57
C LEU A 250 -29.60 -10.82 -0.80
N ALA A 251 -29.88 -11.93 -1.50
CA ALA A 251 -29.28 -12.22 -2.79
C ALA A 251 -30.13 -11.66 -3.93
N ASP A 252 -29.55 -10.81 -4.78
CA ASP A 252 -30.18 -10.29 -5.99
C ASP A 252 -30.08 -11.30 -7.14
N HIS A 253 -28.95 -12.04 -7.17
CA HIS A 253 -28.69 -13.04 -8.20
C HIS A 253 -28.17 -14.32 -7.58
N VAL A 254 -28.57 -15.44 -8.14
CA VAL A 254 -28.08 -16.77 -7.76
C VAL A 254 -27.32 -17.38 -8.92
N ALA A 255 -26.15 -17.93 -8.63
CA ALA A 255 -25.25 -18.56 -9.60
C ALA A 255 -25.11 -20.05 -9.32
N ASP A 256 -24.89 -20.86 -10.35
CA ASP A 256 -24.78 -22.30 -10.21
C ASP A 256 -23.39 -22.78 -9.76
N ASN A 257 -22.34 -22.00 -10.04
CA ASN A 257 -20.95 -22.26 -9.70
C ASN A 257 -20.11 -20.98 -9.71
N ASP A 258 -18.81 -21.07 -9.36
CA ASP A 258 -17.90 -19.92 -9.29
C ASP A 258 -17.81 -19.16 -10.62
N LEU A 259 -17.71 -19.85 -11.76
CA LEU A 259 -17.60 -19.20 -13.07
C LEU A 259 -18.88 -18.46 -13.46
N ASP A 260 -20.06 -19.07 -13.22
CA ASP A 260 -21.36 -18.40 -13.44
C ASP A 260 -21.51 -17.18 -12.52
N GLY A 261 -21.07 -17.30 -11.25
CA GLY A 261 -21.07 -16.17 -10.32
C GLY A 261 -20.20 -15.00 -10.78
N ILE A 262 -19.00 -15.29 -11.28
CA ILE A 262 -18.08 -14.29 -11.84
C ILE A 262 -18.67 -13.67 -13.11
N ALA A 263 -19.27 -14.45 -14.01
CA ALA A 263 -19.92 -13.94 -15.21
C ALA A 263 -21.05 -12.97 -14.86
N ARG A 264 -21.92 -13.31 -13.90
CA ARG A 264 -22.99 -12.42 -13.41
C ARG A 264 -22.46 -11.16 -12.75
N LEU A 265 -21.37 -11.27 -11.98
CA LEU A 265 -20.73 -10.08 -11.40
C LEU A 265 -20.22 -9.15 -12.49
N ARG A 266 -19.57 -9.69 -13.53
CA ARG A 266 -19.12 -8.90 -14.68
C ARG A 266 -20.30 -8.22 -15.40
N GLU A 267 -21.42 -8.91 -15.61
CA GLU A 267 -22.66 -8.34 -16.17
C GLU A 267 -23.20 -7.20 -15.30
N VAL A 268 -23.20 -7.36 -13.97
CA VAL A 268 -23.62 -6.30 -13.03
C VAL A 268 -22.72 -5.08 -13.17
N VAL A 269 -21.40 -5.24 -13.20
CA VAL A 269 -20.45 -4.13 -13.35
C VAL A 269 -20.62 -3.45 -14.72
N ASP A 270 -20.83 -4.20 -15.80
CA ASP A 270 -21.13 -3.64 -17.13
C ASP A 270 -22.41 -2.80 -17.12
N THR A 271 -23.47 -3.32 -16.48
CA THR A 271 -24.78 -2.63 -16.36
C THR A 271 -24.70 -1.34 -15.56
N ILE A 272 -23.85 -1.27 -14.53
CA ILE A 272 -23.60 -0.06 -13.75
C ILE A 272 -23.07 1.07 -14.65
N GLY A 273 -22.34 0.73 -15.72
CA GLY A 273 -21.91 1.71 -16.72
C GLY A 273 -20.87 2.72 -16.20
N TRP A 274 -20.11 2.41 -15.15
CA TRP A 274 -19.10 3.27 -14.50
C TRP A 274 -17.79 3.32 -15.30
N ARG A 275 -17.92 3.49 -16.63
CA ARG A 275 -16.80 3.39 -17.56
C ARG A 275 -15.92 4.64 -17.52
N ASP A 276 -14.63 4.43 -17.80
CA ASP A 276 -13.65 5.49 -17.93
C ASP A 276 -13.91 6.27 -19.24
N GLU A 277 -14.19 7.56 -19.12
CA GLU A 277 -14.23 8.45 -20.28
C GLU A 277 -12.80 8.89 -20.64
N ALA A 278 -12.49 8.87 -21.93
CA ALA A 278 -11.29 9.35 -22.60
C ALA A 278 -10.02 8.50 -22.52
N ALA A 279 -9.59 8.02 -23.68
CA ALA A 279 -8.20 7.64 -23.91
C ALA A 279 -7.33 8.88 -23.76
N MET A 280 -6.31 8.82 -22.90
CA MET A 280 -5.27 9.85 -22.81
C MET A 280 -4.56 9.96 -24.16
N ALA A 281 -4.19 11.19 -24.56
CA ALA A 281 -3.30 11.41 -25.68
C ALA A 281 -1.98 10.66 -25.45
N GLY A 282 -1.34 10.22 -26.53
CA GLY A 282 -0.03 9.53 -26.42
C GLY A 282 0.98 10.42 -25.68
N TRP A 283 1.88 9.80 -24.96
CA TRP A 283 2.96 10.44 -24.22
C TRP A 283 4.33 9.95 -24.68
N ASP A 284 5.38 10.73 -24.38
CA ASP A 284 6.75 10.33 -24.64
C ASP A 284 7.29 9.44 -23.51
N GLU A 285 7.94 8.34 -23.85
CA GLU A 285 8.68 7.59 -22.85
C GLU A 285 9.91 8.37 -22.35
N PRO A 286 10.38 8.14 -21.11
CA PRO A 286 11.62 8.72 -20.63
C PRO A 286 12.79 8.37 -21.55
N ILE A 287 13.67 9.35 -21.82
CA ILE A 287 14.91 9.11 -22.56
C ILE A 287 15.89 8.28 -21.71
N ALA A 288 15.93 8.57 -20.41
CA ALA A 288 16.74 7.84 -19.45
C ALA A 288 16.05 6.53 -19.04
N SER A 289 16.74 5.40 -19.17
CA SER A 289 16.19 4.07 -18.88
C SER A 289 15.82 3.91 -17.41
N ALA A 290 14.63 3.37 -17.15
CA ALA A 290 14.17 3.03 -15.79
C ALA A 290 15.09 1.98 -15.11
N ASP A 291 15.76 1.13 -15.87
CA ASP A 291 16.72 0.14 -15.32
C ASP A 291 17.88 0.81 -14.57
N GLY A 292 18.25 2.04 -14.96
CA GLY A 292 19.25 2.84 -14.25
C GLY A 292 18.84 3.24 -12.83
N LEU A 293 17.55 3.18 -12.45
CA LEU A 293 17.09 3.43 -11.07
C LEU A 293 17.70 2.43 -10.07
N LEU A 294 18.00 1.21 -10.53
CA LEU A 294 18.63 0.19 -9.68
C LEU A 294 20.05 0.57 -9.25
N GLU A 295 20.71 1.42 -10.02
CA GLU A 295 22.12 1.80 -9.83
C GLU A 295 22.26 3.11 -9.05
N LEU A 296 21.25 3.98 -9.14
CA LEU A 296 21.29 5.32 -8.56
C LEU A 296 21.21 5.34 -7.03
N MET A 297 20.38 4.46 -6.44
CA MET A 297 20.18 4.49 -4.99
C MET A 297 21.27 3.71 -4.28
N PRO A 298 22.09 4.38 -3.46
CA PRO A 298 23.22 3.76 -2.77
C PRO A 298 22.75 2.77 -1.70
N ALA A 299 23.58 1.76 -1.46
CA ALA A 299 23.40 0.83 -0.35
C ALA A 299 23.53 1.55 1.01
N ASP A 300 24.41 2.54 1.10
CA ASP A 300 24.53 3.46 2.21
C ASP A 300 23.75 4.75 1.92
N LEU A 301 22.61 4.90 2.57
CA LEU A 301 21.72 6.05 2.39
C LEU A 301 22.32 7.41 2.85
N ARG A 302 23.51 7.40 3.45
CA ARG A 302 24.30 8.62 3.75
C ARG A 302 25.00 9.17 2.50
N THR A 303 25.15 8.35 1.47
CA THR A 303 25.72 8.78 0.20
C THR A 303 24.71 9.67 -0.56
N PRO A 304 25.10 10.90 -0.92
CA PRO A 304 24.20 11.80 -1.67
C PRO A 304 23.80 11.22 -3.02
N VAL A 305 22.55 11.48 -3.40
CA VAL A 305 21.99 11.15 -4.72
C VAL A 305 21.40 12.41 -5.31
N ASP A 306 21.68 12.69 -6.59
CA ASP A 306 20.94 13.73 -7.30
C ASP A 306 19.59 13.17 -7.75
N MET A 307 18.54 13.58 -7.08
CA MET A 307 17.18 13.13 -7.38
C MET A 307 16.66 13.62 -8.73
N ARG A 308 17.35 14.56 -9.41
CA ARG A 308 17.06 14.91 -10.82
C ARG A 308 17.27 13.73 -11.74
N GLU A 309 18.27 12.87 -11.45
CA GLU A 309 18.53 11.65 -12.20
C GLU A 309 17.42 10.61 -12.00
N VAL A 310 16.82 10.56 -10.80
CA VAL A 310 15.64 9.72 -10.52
C VAL A 310 14.43 10.27 -11.28
N ILE A 311 14.17 11.57 -11.17
CA ILE A 311 13.05 12.24 -11.86
C ILE A 311 13.13 12.00 -13.37
N ALA A 312 14.30 12.15 -13.98
CA ALA A 312 14.51 11.98 -15.43
C ALA A 312 14.14 10.58 -15.94
N ARG A 313 14.15 9.55 -15.08
CA ARG A 313 13.78 8.17 -15.44
C ARG A 313 12.29 7.84 -15.23
N ILE A 314 11.54 8.80 -14.70
CA ILE A 314 10.12 8.64 -14.38
C ILE A 314 9.25 9.50 -15.31
N VAL A 315 9.71 10.73 -15.63
CA VAL A 315 8.89 11.73 -16.31
C VAL A 315 8.97 11.63 -17.83
N ASP A 316 7.92 12.08 -18.52
CA ASP A 316 7.78 12.07 -19.97
C ASP A 316 8.93 12.79 -20.67
N GLY A 317 9.59 12.08 -21.60
CA GLY A 317 10.72 12.60 -22.35
C GLY A 317 11.88 13.08 -21.47
N SER A 318 11.97 12.60 -20.21
CA SER A 318 12.96 13.06 -19.21
C SER A 318 12.95 14.57 -18.98
N ARG A 319 11.78 15.23 -19.20
CA ARG A 319 11.65 16.69 -19.11
C ARG A 319 11.18 17.12 -17.73
N PHE A 320 12.08 17.71 -16.95
CA PHE A 320 11.79 18.32 -15.65
C PHE A 320 12.07 19.83 -15.70
N ARG A 321 11.05 20.65 -15.52
CA ARG A 321 11.16 22.10 -15.49
C ARG A 321 11.26 22.58 -14.04
N GLU A 322 12.49 22.71 -13.56
CA GLU A 322 12.76 23.04 -12.17
C GLU A 322 12.32 24.48 -11.85
N PHE A 323 11.63 24.64 -10.72
CA PHE A 323 11.19 25.90 -10.15
C PHE A 323 12.23 26.42 -9.17
N LYS A 324 12.72 27.65 -9.36
CA LYS A 324 13.71 28.31 -8.47
C LYS A 324 14.94 27.44 -8.19
N ALA A 325 15.59 26.93 -9.21
CA ALA A 325 16.72 26.01 -9.08
C ALA A 325 17.87 26.57 -8.19
N ALA A 326 18.12 27.87 -8.26
CA ALA A 326 19.18 28.54 -7.49
C ALA A 326 18.80 28.89 -6.04
N TYR A 327 17.49 28.84 -5.68
CA TYR A 327 17.01 29.16 -4.33
C TYR A 327 16.61 27.88 -3.60
N GLY A 328 17.14 27.63 -2.39
CA GLY A 328 16.94 26.39 -1.66
C GLY A 328 17.31 25.15 -2.51
N PRO A 329 18.56 25.04 -3.00
CA PRO A 329 18.94 24.09 -4.06
C PRO A 329 18.84 22.63 -3.65
N HIS A 330 18.80 22.33 -2.36
CA HIS A 330 18.62 20.98 -1.83
C HIS A 330 17.16 20.50 -1.89
N THR A 331 16.20 21.40 -2.05
CA THR A 331 14.79 21.07 -2.24
C THR A 331 14.44 21.24 -3.72
N LEU A 332 14.12 20.15 -4.38
CA LEU A 332 13.76 20.13 -5.79
C LEU A 332 12.24 20.33 -5.93
N CYS A 333 11.84 21.33 -6.66
CA CYS A 333 10.46 21.58 -7.05
C CYS A 333 10.41 21.84 -8.55
N GLY A 334 9.47 21.25 -9.27
CA GLY A 334 9.37 21.51 -10.71
C GLY A 334 8.17 20.84 -11.36
N HIS A 335 7.86 21.31 -12.55
CA HIS A 335 6.77 20.78 -13.37
C HIS A 335 7.29 19.73 -14.34
N ALA A 336 6.49 18.66 -14.49
CA ALA A 336 6.74 17.57 -15.42
C ALA A 336 5.41 16.96 -15.89
N SER A 337 5.50 15.88 -16.68
CA SER A 337 4.37 15.02 -16.99
C SER A 337 4.76 13.56 -16.72
N VAL A 338 3.79 12.74 -16.32
CA VAL A 338 3.94 11.29 -16.15
C VAL A 338 2.79 10.62 -16.88
N GLN A 339 3.09 9.86 -17.93
CA GLN A 339 2.09 9.24 -18.81
C GLN A 339 1.02 10.25 -19.28
N GLY A 340 1.47 11.45 -19.70
CA GLY A 340 0.60 12.52 -20.17
C GLY A 340 -0.03 13.39 -19.07
N HIS A 341 -0.08 12.95 -17.82
CA HIS A 341 -0.62 13.74 -16.70
C HIS A 341 0.38 14.83 -16.28
N ALA A 342 -0.05 16.10 -16.33
CA ALA A 342 0.75 17.22 -15.87
C ALA A 342 0.81 17.24 -14.33
N VAL A 343 2.01 17.24 -13.75
CA VAL A 343 2.24 17.14 -12.30
C VAL A 343 3.21 18.19 -11.78
N GLY A 344 3.10 18.50 -10.49
CA GLY A 344 4.16 19.15 -9.72
C GLY A 344 4.96 18.10 -8.95
N ILE A 345 6.28 18.08 -9.13
CA ILE A 345 7.17 17.16 -8.42
C ILE A 345 7.93 17.90 -7.32
N LEU A 346 7.95 17.30 -6.12
CA LEU A 346 8.81 17.71 -5.01
C LEU A 346 9.75 16.57 -4.65
N SER A 347 11.03 16.88 -4.45
CA SER A 347 12.05 15.91 -4.05
C SER A 347 13.19 16.58 -3.26
N ASN A 348 14.19 15.80 -2.82
CA ASN A 348 15.23 16.26 -1.92
C ASN A 348 16.62 15.74 -2.30
N ASN A 349 17.59 16.66 -2.45
CA ASN A 349 19.01 16.35 -2.54
C ASN A 349 19.74 16.56 -1.20
N GLY A 350 18.99 16.75 -0.12
CA GLY A 350 19.49 16.98 1.23
C GLY A 350 18.35 17.33 2.19
N PRO A 351 18.63 17.68 3.43
CA PRO A 351 17.62 18.08 4.39
C PRO A 351 16.92 19.38 3.98
N LEU A 352 15.70 19.58 4.48
CA LEU A 352 14.91 20.81 4.27
C LEU A 352 15.50 21.95 5.09
N ASP A 353 15.95 23.01 4.44
CA ASP A 353 16.34 24.29 5.05
C ASP A 353 15.19 25.32 5.00
N CYS A 354 15.42 26.53 5.52
CA CYS A 354 14.44 27.62 5.53
C CYS A 354 13.99 28.00 4.13
N ASP A 355 14.94 28.12 3.21
CA ASP A 355 14.73 28.52 1.82
C ASP A 355 13.99 27.44 1.04
N GLY A 356 14.42 26.18 1.20
CA GLY A 356 13.79 25.00 0.61
C GLY A 356 12.35 24.83 1.10
N SER A 357 12.10 25.03 2.40
CA SER A 357 10.76 24.97 2.97
C SER A 357 9.83 26.06 2.41
N THR A 358 10.36 27.28 2.27
CA THR A 358 9.60 28.41 1.68
C THR A 358 9.32 28.19 0.20
N LYS A 359 10.32 27.73 -0.56
CA LYS A 359 10.21 27.35 -1.98
C LYS A 359 9.14 26.27 -2.17
N ALA A 360 9.19 25.21 -1.39
CA ALA A 360 8.24 24.09 -1.46
C ALA A 360 6.81 24.55 -1.13
N ALA A 361 6.63 25.36 -0.09
CA ALA A 361 5.32 25.92 0.25
C ALA A 361 4.73 26.75 -0.88
N GLN A 362 5.51 27.64 -1.49
CA GLN A 362 5.08 28.44 -2.64
C GLN A 362 4.75 27.56 -3.84
N PHE A 363 5.57 26.55 -4.12
CA PHE A 363 5.38 25.65 -5.26
C PHE A 363 4.10 24.82 -5.11
N ILE A 364 3.81 24.29 -3.91
CA ILE A 364 2.54 23.60 -3.61
C ILE A 364 1.35 24.52 -3.91
N GLN A 365 1.37 25.77 -3.43
CA GLN A 365 0.30 26.74 -3.69
C GLN A 365 0.13 27.03 -5.20
N SER A 366 1.23 27.15 -5.96
CA SER A 366 1.18 27.30 -7.41
C SER A 366 0.56 26.09 -8.11
N CYS A 367 0.89 24.87 -7.67
CA CYS A 367 0.28 23.66 -8.21
C CYS A 367 -1.21 23.59 -7.89
N VAL A 368 -1.63 23.97 -6.68
CA VAL A 368 -3.05 24.08 -6.29
C VAL A 368 -3.79 25.08 -7.19
N GLN A 369 -3.21 26.25 -7.45
CA GLN A 369 -3.79 27.25 -8.36
C GLN A 369 -3.99 26.70 -9.78
N LEU A 370 -3.11 25.81 -10.24
CA LEU A 370 -3.17 25.17 -11.55
C LEU A 370 -4.01 23.89 -11.57
N GLY A 371 -4.58 23.45 -10.42
CA GLY A 371 -5.26 22.17 -10.29
C GLY A 371 -4.37 20.95 -10.55
N ARG A 372 -3.04 21.09 -10.38
CA ARG A 372 -2.08 20.03 -10.68
C ARG A 372 -1.85 19.08 -9.52
N PRO A 373 -1.92 17.75 -9.73
CA PRO A 373 -1.49 16.75 -8.76
C PRO A 373 -0.05 16.95 -8.31
N LEU A 374 0.25 16.62 -7.07
CA LEU A 374 1.58 16.70 -6.48
C LEU A 374 2.16 15.28 -6.34
N VAL A 375 3.39 15.11 -6.79
CA VAL A 375 4.18 13.88 -6.65
C VAL A 375 5.38 14.16 -5.76
N PHE A 376 5.47 13.47 -4.63
CA PHE A 376 6.58 13.56 -3.68
C PHE A 376 7.50 12.36 -3.85
N LEU A 377 8.75 12.60 -4.25
CA LEU A 377 9.78 11.58 -4.34
C LEU A 377 10.72 11.78 -3.15
N GLN A 378 10.49 11.03 -2.07
CA GLN A 378 11.21 11.23 -0.81
C GLN A 378 12.57 10.55 -0.80
N ASN A 379 13.62 11.35 -0.56
CA ASN A 379 14.92 10.92 -0.09
C ASN A 379 15.40 11.97 0.94
N ILE A 380 14.78 11.98 2.12
CA ILE A 380 14.85 13.07 3.11
C ILE A 380 15.39 12.61 4.45
N THR A 381 16.39 13.30 4.96
CA THR A 381 16.99 13.02 6.26
C THR A 381 16.42 13.86 7.40
N GLY A 382 15.57 14.83 7.11
CA GLY A 382 14.94 15.70 8.10
C GLY A 382 14.94 17.17 7.71
N PHE A 383 14.54 18.02 8.64
CA PHE A 383 14.81 19.45 8.57
C PHE A 383 16.22 19.76 9.07
N MET A 384 16.83 20.81 8.53
CA MET A 384 18.14 21.28 9.00
C MET A 384 18.06 21.68 10.46
N VAL A 385 19.08 21.32 11.22
CA VAL A 385 19.26 21.64 12.63
C VAL A 385 20.53 22.47 12.85
N GLY A 386 20.58 23.22 13.90
CA GLY A 386 21.74 24.02 14.27
C GLY A 386 21.37 25.47 14.51
N ARG A 387 22.25 26.18 15.26
CA ARG A 387 22.00 27.56 15.72
C ARG A 387 21.60 28.51 14.59
N GLU A 388 22.30 28.46 13.47
CA GLU A 388 22.04 29.33 12.31
C GLU A 388 20.63 29.10 11.74
N HIS A 389 20.24 27.83 11.56
CA HIS A 389 18.92 27.47 11.02
C HIS A 389 17.79 27.78 11.99
N GLU A 390 17.99 27.55 13.29
CA GLU A 390 17.00 27.92 14.31
C GLU A 390 16.78 29.43 14.35
N GLN A 391 17.86 30.22 14.31
CA GLN A 391 17.80 31.69 14.30
C GLN A 391 17.22 32.24 12.99
N ALA A 392 17.43 31.56 11.87
CA ALA A 392 16.78 31.90 10.60
C ALA A 392 15.28 31.55 10.57
N GLY A 393 14.74 30.91 11.61
CA GLY A 393 13.33 30.62 11.77
C GLY A 393 12.88 29.30 11.15
N MET A 394 13.72 28.26 11.22
CA MET A 394 13.43 26.94 10.64
C MET A 394 12.06 26.39 11.04
N ILE A 395 11.68 26.50 12.31
CA ILE A 395 10.37 26.09 12.80
C ILE A 395 9.23 26.82 12.04
N LYS A 396 9.37 28.13 11.83
CA LYS A 396 8.34 28.92 11.15
C LYS A 396 8.25 28.63 9.66
N HIS A 397 9.40 28.45 9.01
CA HIS A 397 9.44 28.11 7.57
C HIS A 397 8.97 26.68 7.32
N GLY A 398 9.36 25.71 8.15
CA GLY A 398 8.84 24.35 8.13
C GLY A 398 7.33 24.29 8.38
N ALA A 399 6.81 25.09 9.35
CA ALA A 399 5.37 25.19 9.59
C ALA A 399 4.59 25.71 8.39
N LYS A 400 5.14 26.67 7.60
CA LYS A 400 4.50 27.15 6.37
C LYS A 400 4.38 26.04 5.32
N LEU A 401 5.42 25.22 5.16
CA LEU A 401 5.38 24.05 4.28
C LEU A 401 4.30 23.06 4.72
N ILE A 402 4.27 22.73 6.00
CA ILE A 402 3.27 21.84 6.59
C ILE A 402 1.85 22.38 6.36
N GLN A 403 1.63 23.68 6.54
CA GLN A 403 0.32 24.32 6.29
C GLN A 403 -0.08 24.24 4.82
N ALA A 404 0.83 24.56 3.89
CA ALA A 404 0.56 24.50 2.46
C ALA A 404 0.19 23.07 2.03
N LEU A 405 0.95 22.08 2.49
CA LEU A 405 0.72 20.68 2.19
C LEU A 405 -0.60 20.15 2.76
N SER A 406 -0.87 20.46 4.04
CA SER A 406 -2.07 19.95 4.73
C SER A 406 -3.37 20.45 4.12
N ASN A 407 -3.35 21.63 3.51
CA ASN A 407 -4.51 22.28 2.92
C ASN A 407 -4.55 22.21 1.38
N ALA A 408 -3.65 21.46 0.75
CA ALA A 408 -3.65 21.27 -0.71
C ALA A 408 -4.79 20.31 -1.10
N PRO A 409 -5.82 20.77 -1.85
CA PRO A 409 -6.97 19.97 -2.24
C PRO A 409 -6.72 19.12 -3.50
N VAL A 410 -5.55 19.23 -4.12
CA VAL A 410 -5.16 18.44 -5.28
C VAL A 410 -4.68 17.04 -4.88
N PRO A 411 -4.76 16.04 -5.78
CA PRO A 411 -4.22 14.71 -5.51
C PRO A 411 -2.75 14.74 -5.12
N ARG A 412 -2.39 13.93 -4.13
CA ARG A 412 -1.02 13.84 -3.58
C ARG A 412 -0.56 12.42 -3.60
N LEU A 413 0.53 12.17 -4.30
CA LEU A 413 1.13 10.86 -4.47
C LEU A 413 2.53 10.89 -3.87
N THR A 414 2.90 9.87 -3.12
CA THR A 414 4.22 9.80 -2.47
C THR A 414 4.93 8.51 -2.82
N VAL A 415 6.21 8.59 -3.17
CA VAL A 415 7.12 7.47 -3.32
C VAL A 415 8.31 7.65 -2.39
N LEU A 416 8.52 6.73 -1.48
CA LEU A 416 9.69 6.68 -0.61
C LEU A 416 10.83 6.02 -1.40
N CYS A 417 11.72 6.82 -1.96
CA CYS A 417 12.83 6.35 -2.80
C CYS A 417 14.07 5.94 -2.00
N GLY A 418 14.22 6.47 -0.79
CA GLY A 418 15.36 6.25 0.08
C GLY A 418 15.04 6.57 1.53
N SER A 419 15.78 7.49 2.14
CA SER A 419 15.52 7.95 3.51
C SER A 419 14.21 8.71 3.61
N SER A 420 13.49 8.50 4.72
CA SER A 420 12.29 9.25 5.11
C SER A 420 12.30 9.46 6.62
N PHE A 421 13.13 10.40 7.09
CA PHE A 421 13.44 10.55 8.50
C PHE A 421 12.86 11.81 9.13
N GLY A 422 12.50 11.67 10.41
CA GLY A 422 12.05 12.75 11.28
C GLY A 422 10.85 13.51 10.72
N ALA A 423 10.76 14.79 11.04
CA ALA A 423 9.72 15.67 10.52
C ALA A 423 9.83 15.95 9.00
N GLY A 424 10.96 15.57 8.36
CA GLY A 424 11.08 15.55 6.90
C GLY A 424 10.05 14.65 6.23
N ASN A 425 9.76 13.48 6.83
CA ASN A 425 8.65 12.61 6.40
C ASN A 425 7.31 13.39 6.33
N TYR A 426 7.05 14.23 7.32
CA TYR A 426 5.82 15.04 7.38
C TYR A 426 5.81 16.14 6.31
N GLY A 427 6.91 16.90 6.16
CA GLY A 427 7.04 17.97 5.16
C GLY A 427 6.98 17.48 3.72
N MET A 428 7.30 16.21 3.49
CA MET A 428 7.29 15.56 2.17
C MET A 428 6.10 14.59 1.98
N CYS A 429 4.97 14.84 2.64
CA CYS A 429 3.73 14.09 2.47
C CYS A 429 3.84 12.60 2.82
N GLY A 430 4.39 12.27 4.01
CA GLY A 430 4.36 10.91 4.53
C GLY A 430 2.95 10.46 4.91
N ARG A 431 2.82 9.21 5.37
CA ARG A 431 1.51 8.55 5.64
C ARG A 431 0.55 9.36 6.49
N ALA A 432 1.05 10.06 7.52
CA ALA A 432 0.23 10.89 8.42
C ALA A 432 -0.43 12.08 7.71
N PHE A 433 0.09 12.51 6.56
CA PHE A 433 -0.45 13.60 5.74
C PHE A 433 -1.45 13.12 4.69
N ARG A 434 -1.85 11.86 4.78
CA ARG A 434 -2.93 11.25 3.98
C ARG A 434 -2.75 11.46 2.48
N PRO A 435 -1.61 11.05 1.88
CA PRO A 435 -1.53 11.00 0.43
C PRO A 435 -2.61 10.05 -0.12
N ASP A 436 -3.06 10.32 -1.35
CA ASP A 436 -3.99 9.43 -2.04
C ASP A 436 -3.39 8.04 -2.20
N PHE A 437 -2.11 8.00 -2.62
CA PHE A 437 -1.29 6.79 -2.64
C PHE A 437 0.10 7.07 -2.10
N LEU A 438 0.64 6.09 -1.38
CA LEU A 438 2.02 6.08 -0.90
C LEU A 438 2.67 4.73 -1.19
N PHE A 439 3.74 4.73 -1.96
CA PHE A 439 4.53 3.55 -2.28
C PHE A 439 5.93 3.65 -1.71
N SER A 440 6.55 2.52 -1.42
CA SER A 440 7.94 2.45 -0.97
C SER A 440 8.79 1.68 -1.96
N TRP A 441 10.02 2.10 -2.21
CA TRP A 441 11.04 1.25 -2.83
C TRP A 441 11.60 0.28 -1.80
N PRO A 442 12.12 -0.89 -2.20
CA PRO A 442 12.60 -1.90 -1.25
C PRO A 442 13.76 -1.43 -0.34
N ASN A 443 14.55 -0.45 -0.79
CA ASN A 443 15.62 0.17 -0.02
C ASN A 443 15.16 1.29 0.91
N ALA A 444 13.89 1.71 0.85
CA ALA A 444 13.38 2.81 1.66
C ALA A 444 13.52 2.53 3.18
N ARG A 445 13.81 3.60 3.91
CA ARG A 445 13.96 3.56 5.37
C ARG A 445 13.14 4.69 6.00
N THR A 446 12.26 4.34 6.93
CA THR A 446 11.41 5.32 7.63
C THR A 446 11.65 5.23 9.13
N ALA A 447 12.08 6.32 9.75
CA ALA A 447 12.31 6.39 11.21
C ALA A 447 12.30 7.85 11.69
N VAL A 448 12.30 8.04 13.01
CA VAL A 448 12.45 9.38 13.60
C VAL A 448 13.84 9.96 13.32
N MET A 449 14.88 9.11 13.24
CA MET A 449 16.27 9.44 12.89
C MET A 449 17.01 8.16 12.51
N GLY A 450 18.26 8.26 12.04
CA GLY A 450 19.11 7.09 11.82
C GLY A 450 19.44 6.36 13.12
N GLY A 451 19.59 5.03 13.06
CA GLY A 451 19.84 4.20 14.25
C GLY A 451 21.11 4.59 14.99
N GLU A 452 22.20 4.92 14.27
CA GLU A 452 23.46 5.40 14.87
C GLU A 452 23.27 6.73 15.60
N GLN A 453 22.48 7.67 15.04
CA GLN A 453 22.15 8.93 15.70
C GLN A 453 21.33 8.71 16.98
N ALA A 454 20.37 7.80 16.94
CA ALA A 454 19.56 7.45 18.10
C ALA A 454 20.42 6.84 19.20
N ALA A 455 21.31 5.89 18.88
CA ALA A 455 22.24 5.28 19.81
C ALA A 455 23.18 6.32 20.43
N MET A 456 23.76 7.23 19.63
CA MET A 456 24.62 8.31 20.14
C MET A 456 23.88 9.25 21.08
N THR A 457 22.63 9.59 20.76
CA THR A 457 21.77 10.43 21.60
C THR A 457 21.53 9.77 22.97
N MET A 458 21.19 8.48 22.99
CA MET A 458 20.96 7.74 24.23
C MET A 458 22.24 7.55 25.04
N ARG A 459 23.37 7.33 24.36
CA ARG A 459 24.70 7.32 25.03
C ARG A 459 24.97 8.63 25.78
N LEU A 460 24.76 9.78 25.13
CA LEU A 460 24.94 11.10 25.78
C LEU A 460 23.96 11.29 26.94
N VAL A 461 22.74 10.78 26.86
CA VAL A 461 21.76 10.81 27.97
C VAL A 461 22.27 9.98 29.14
N ALA A 462 22.76 8.76 28.90
CA ALA A 462 23.29 7.88 29.94
C ALA A 462 24.55 8.45 30.61
N GLU A 463 25.50 8.96 29.83
CA GLU A 463 26.70 9.62 30.34
C GLU A 463 26.38 10.86 31.22
N ASN A 464 25.42 11.69 30.78
CA ASN A 464 24.93 12.83 31.54
C ASN A 464 24.22 12.42 32.84
N ALA A 465 23.44 11.34 32.82
CA ALA A 465 22.80 10.79 34.01
C ALA A 465 23.83 10.26 35.01
N ALA A 466 24.86 9.52 34.55
CA ALA A 466 25.96 9.05 35.38
C ALA A 466 26.71 10.23 36.04
N ARG A 467 27.02 11.25 35.25
CA ARG A 467 27.69 12.49 35.75
C ARG A 467 26.85 13.19 36.82
N ARG A 468 25.51 13.31 36.62
CA ARG A 468 24.63 13.92 37.62
C ARG A 468 24.50 13.12 38.90
N SER A 469 24.60 11.79 38.85
CA SER A 469 24.51 10.91 40.00
C SER A 469 25.88 10.73 40.74
N GLY A 470 26.97 11.30 40.21
CA GLY A 470 28.32 11.14 40.75
C GLY A 470 28.86 9.70 40.62
N ARG A 471 28.29 8.87 39.75
CA ARG A 471 28.71 7.49 39.48
C ARG A 471 29.45 7.40 38.15
N PRO A 472 30.48 6.53 38.02
CA PRO A 472 31.06 6.27 36.71
C PRO A 472 30.01 5.68 35.75
N ALA A 473 30.09 6.04 34.48
CA ALA A 473 29.25 5.45 33.45
C ALA A 473 29.64 3.97 33.27
N ASP A 474 28.64 3.10 33.16
CA ASP A 474 28.86 1.70 32.81
C ASP A 474 28.97 1.57 31.27
N GLU A 475 30.22 1.64 30.79
CA GLU A 475 30.52 1.62 29.35
C GLU A 475 30.01 0.33 28.66
N GLN A 476 30.03 -0.83 29.35
CA GLN A 476 29.56 -2.08 28.78
C GLN A 476 28.03 -2.10 28.60
N ALA A 477 27.31 -1.59 29.59
CA ALA A 477 25.87 -1.47 29.52
C ALA A 477 25.46 -0.47 28.42
N ILE A 478 26.12 0.69 28.35
CA ILE A 478 25.87 1.71 27.31
C ILE A 478 26.14 1.16 25.92
N GLU A 479 27.22 0.41 25.72
CA GLU A 479 27.54 -0.19 24.42
C GLU A 479 26.53 -1.29 24.02
N ALA A 480 26.08 -2.11 24.98
CA ALA A 480 25.06 -3.13 24.73
C ALA A 480 23.72 -2.48 24.37
N GLU A 481 23.32 -1.43 25.08
CA GLU A 481 22.11 -0.65 24.78
C GLU A 481 22.21 -0.01 23.39
N SER A 482 23.34 0.63 23.06
CA SER A 482 23.59 1.25 21.77
C SER A 482 23.43 0.27 20.61
N ARG A 483 24.02 -0.94 20.71
CA ARG A 483 23.84 -2.01 19.72
C ARG A 483 22.38 -2.44 19.59
N GLY A 484 21.67 -2.56 20.70
CA GLY A 484 20.23 -2.90 20.73
C GLY A 484 19.38 -1.86 20.03
N ILE A 485 19.67 -0.56 20.24
CA ILE A 485 18.99 0.56 19.58
C ILE A 485 19.22 0.51 18.07
N VAL A 486 20.48 0.40 17.62
CA VAL A 486 20.82 0.32 16.20
C VAL A 486 20.06 -0.83 15.53
N ALA A 487 20.14 -2.04 16.09
CA ALA A 487 19.47 -3.21 15.54
C ALA A 487 17.94 -3.04 15.47
N THR A 488 17.34 -2.39 16.47
CA THR A 488 15.90 -2.11 16.49
C THR A 488 15.50 -1.12 15.40
N PHE A 489 16.25 -0.03 15.24
CA PHE A 489 16.00 0.97 14.20
C PHE A 489 16.19 0.38 12.80
N GLU A 490 17.25 -0.40 12.57
CA GLU A 490 17.48 -1.05 11.28
C GLU A 490 16.33 -1.96 10.88
N ARG A 491 15.85 -2.79 11.81
CA ARG A 491 14.72 -3.69 11.57
C ARG A 491 13.42 -2.92 11.29
N GLN A 492 13.07 -1.97 12.18
CA GLN A 492 11.77 -1.28 12.14
C GLN A 492 11.67 -0.22 11.04
N SER A 493 12.79 0.31 10.58
CA SER A 493 12.80 1.31 9.50
C SER A 493 12.65 0.71 8.11
N SER A 494 12.83 -0.61 7.93
CA SER A 494 12.83 -1.25 6.60
C SER A 494 11.46 -1.15 5.91
N ALA A 495 11.48 -1.04 4.57
CA ALA A 495 10.26 -1.00 3.75
C ALA A 495 9.36 -2.22 4.00
N ILE A 496 9.94 -3.42 4.16
CA ILE A 496 9.19 -4.63 4.47
C ILE A 496 8.44 -4.49 5.81
N HIS A 497 9.13 -3.99 6.85
CA HIS A 497 8.49 -3.81 8.16
C HIS A 497 7.41 -2.73 8.13
N THR A 498 7.68 -1.56 7.54
CA THR A 498 6.70 -0.47 7.46
C THR A 498 5.48 -0.86 6.62
N SER A 499 5.68 -1.54 5.51
CA SER A 499 4.59 -2.05 4.66
C SER A 499 3.77 -3.14 5.37
N SER A 500 4.43 -4.00 6.17
CA SER A 500 3.71 -5.00 6.97
C SER A 500 2.72 -4.40 7.97
N LEU A 501 2.95 -3.15 8.38
CA LEU A 501 2.12 -2.35 9.29
C LEU A 501 1.15 -1.39 8.58
N LEU A 502 1.01 -1.49 7.25
CA LEU A 502 0.18 -0.60 6.43
C LEU A 502 0.61 0.89 6.46
N LEU A 503 1.89 1.14 6.66
CA LEU A 503 2.44 2.50 6.62
C LEU A 503 2.70 3.00 5.20
N ASP A 504 2.51 2.15 4.21
CA ASP A 504 2.42 2.46 2.78
C ASP A 504 1.29 1.65 2.12
N ASP A 505 1.09 1.84 0.83
CA ASP A 505 0.10 1.11 0.04
C ASP A 505 0.77 -0.02 -0.80
N GLY A 506 2.08 -0.22 -0.65
CA GLY A 506 2.85 -1.31 -1.24
C GLY A 506 4.33 -0.99 -1.46
N VAL A 507 5.15 -2.05 -1.48
CA VAL A 507 6.56 -1.97 -1.87
C VAL A 507 6.65 -2.30 -3.36
N ILE A 508 7.19 -1.36 -4.14
CA ILE A 508 7.24 -1.45 -5.61
C ILE A 508 8.67 -1.54 -6.13
N ASP A 509 8.86 -2.24 -7.24
CA ASP A 509 10.12 -2.21 -7.98
C ASP A 509 10.39 -0.77 -8.48
N PRO A 510 11.55 -0.19 -8.23
CA PRO A 510 11.88 1.15 -8.70
C PRO A 510 11.60 1.37 -10.19
N ARG A 511 11.82 0.35 -11.02
CA ARG A 511 11.59 0.38 -12.48
C ARG A 511 10.13 0.54 -12.86
N GLU A 512 9.21 0.13 -11.99
CA GLU A 512 7.76 0.19 -12.18
C GLU A 512 7.15 1.49 -11.67
N THR A 513 7.94 2.38 -11.04
CA THR A 513 7.45 3.62 -10.42
C THR A 513 6.58 4.45 -11.36
N ARG A 514 6.98 4.57 -12.64
CA ARG A 514 6.22 5.28 -13.66
C ARG A 514 4.84 4.65 -13.90
N ALA A 515 4.74 3.33 -13.94
CA ALA A 515 3.48 2.62 -14.14
C ALA A 515 2.53 2.80 -12.92
N TRP A 516 3.07 2.70 -11.71
CA TRP A 516 2.32 2.93 -10.47
C TRP A 516 1.81 4.36 -10.34
N LEU A 517 2.67 5.35 -10.65
CA LEU A 517 2.26 6.76 -10.68
C LEU A 517 1.23 7.02 -11.77
N GLY A 518 1.40 6.46 -12.97
CA GLY A 518 0.43 6.57 -14.07
C GLY A 518 -0.94 6.01 -13.70
N MET A 519 -0.97 4.83 -13.07
CA MET A 519 -2.20 4.25 -12.53
C MET A 519 -2.88 5.19 -11.53
N ALA A 520 -2.12 5.70 -10.55
CA ALA A 520 -2.65 6.55 -9.50
C ALA A 520 -3.15 7.90 -10.04
N LEU A 521 -2.42 8.53 -10.96
CA LEU A 521 -2.80 9.79 -11.62
C LEU A 521 -4.05 9.62 -12.48
N THR A 522 -4.10 8.56 -13.30
CA THR A 522 -5.29 8.25 -14.10
C THR A 522 -6.51 8.04 -13.19
N THR A 523 -6.33 7.31 -12.08
CA THR A 523 -7.41 7.06 -11.13
C THR A 523 -7.92 8.36 -10.50
N ALA A 524 -7.01 9.27 -10.13
CA ALA A 524 -7.36 10.58 -9.57
C ALA A 524 -8.05 11.50 -10.59
N ASP A 525 -7.57 11.53 -11.84
CA ASP A 525 -8.20 12.32 -12.92
C ASP A 525 -9.62 11.81 -13.20
N GLN A 526 -9.82 10.51 -13.26
CA GLN A 526 -11.15 9.92 -13.42
C GLN A 526 -12.06 10.26 -12.24
N ALA A 527 -11.54 10.21 -11.00
CA ALA A 527 -12.29 10.64 -9.83
C ALA A 527 -12.72 12.11 -9.88
N ALA A 528 -11.86 12.98 -10.43
CA ALA A 528 -12.19 14.40 -10.61
C ALA A 528 -13.30 14.60 -11.65
N CYS A 529 -13.29 13.83 -12.74
CA CYS A 529 -14.27 13.91 -13.83
C CYS A 529 -15.60 13.23 -13.47
N ARG A 530 -15.61 12.24 -12.59
CA ARG A 530 -16.82 11.47 -12.25
C ARG A 530 -17.81 12.31 -11.46
N SER A 531 -18.99 12.48 -11.99
CA SER A 531 -20.14 13.01 -11.27
C SER A 531 -20.81 11.85 -10.51
N VAL A 532 -20.69 11.84 -9.20
CA VAL A 532 -21.48 10.95 -8.33
C VAL A 532 -22.76 11.67 -7.91
N GLN A 533 -23.82 10.91 -7.68
CA GLN A 533 -25.06 11.43 -7.12
C GLN A 533 -25.21 10.90 -5.68
N PRO A 534 -24.67 11.63 -4.68
CA PRO A 534 -24.75 11.19 -3.29
C PRO A 534 -26.20 11.03 -2.87
N MET A 535 -26.47 9.93 -2.18
CA MET A 535 -27.75 9.67 -1.52
C MET A 535 -27.66 10.05 -0.04
N GLN A 536 -28.78 10.34 0.57
CA GLN A 536 -28.82 10.57 2.02
C GLN A 536 -28.54 9.28 2.80
N PHE A 537 -28.96 8.13 2.25
CA PHE A 537 -28.73 6.78 2.75
C PHE A 537 -28.16 5.92 1.63
N GLY A 538 -27.52 4.80 1.96
CA GLY A 538 -27.19 3.78 0.98
C GLY A 538 -28.44 3.07 0.42
N VAL A 539 -28.24 2.16 -0.53
CA VAL A 539 -29.34 1.34 -1.07
C VAL A 539 -29.92 0.47 0.04
N ALA A 540 -31.18 0.72 0.37
CA ALA A 540 -31.91 -0.07 1.36
C ALA A 540 -32.33 -1.41 0.74
N ARG A 541 -31.97 -2.51 1.40
CA ARG A 541 -32.36 -3.85 0.99
C ARG A 541 -33.55 -4.33 1.83
N LEU A 542 -34.31 -5.26 1.26
CA LEU A 542 -35.49 -5.86 1.92
C LEU A 542 -35.06 -6.73 3.10
#